data_97ff7064001291ffe78d3b6f06daae3a
#
_entry.id   97ff7064001291ffe78d3b6f06daae3a
#
_cell.length_a   1.000
_cell.length_b   1.000
_cell.length_c   1.000
_cell.angle_alpha   90.00
_cell.angle_beta   90.00
_cell.angle_gamma   90.00
#
_symmetry.space_group_name_H-M   'P 1'
#
loop_
_entity.id
_entity.type
_entity.pdbx_description
1 polymer ?
#
loop_
_entity_poly.entity_id
_entity_poly.type
_entity_poly.pdbx_seq_one_letter_code
_entity_poly.pdbx_strand_id
1 'polypeptide(L)'
;MTGPQGRLYADPKPSPDETTFRQDNNSAAYYNSQYYLLHKNQVQPIPPLRQNAAPNIDLADYIPADIADAIDQAGKITFHAVGDTGAAKVSRSQTAATAIQHEAGVADAMAADVQSQGANGPAFFFNLGDVIYNFGEGQYYYDQFYEPFREYDRPIFSIPGNHDGMVFGAASSAPQVPTLAAFLTNFCAPEPGPSPDSGGLVRSVMTQPGVYFTLDAPFVSIIGLYSNVLDSGAGVISSQKGHFPLVDDQLAFLQNELKRLKPDREAGKRAILLAVHHPPLSADARHGGSSGELADIDACCTAAGLWPDAILSGHAHLYQRFTRVIQGKETPYIVAGSGGYAATAPLGGLPNAPVKVGNYTLVVNPIVEFGYLTVTTDAKTLTITFKTAVQKQVMQRDSVTVDLKTGTITSDQSGTATTPPAPPPRKGPPKGKASPKPHRPSKGKKK
;
A
#
# COMPACT_ATOMS: atom_id res chain seq x y z
N MET A 1 -0.70 18.96 -27.96
CA MET A 1 -0.66 18.13 -26.77
C MET A 1 -1.24 16.81 -27.19
N THR A 2 -0.45 15.89 -27.20
CA THR A 2 -0.89 14.52 -27.13
C THR A 2 -1.57 14.40 -25.78
N GLY A 3 -2.81 14.10 -25.68
CA GLY A 3 -3.50 13.87 -24.42
C GLY A 3 -2.69 13.01 -23.42
N PRO A 4 -3.32 12.12 -22.68
CA PRO A 4 -2.57 11.17 -21.83
C PRO A 4 -1.47 10.42 -22.58
N GLN A 5 -1.66 10.22 -23.91
CA GLN A 5 -0.75 9.47 -24.75
C GLN A 5 0.70 10.00 -24.83
N GLY A 6 0.91 11.26 -24.64
CA GLY A 6 2.27 11.82 -24.61
C GLY A 6 2.81 12.04 -23.22
N ARG A 7 2.10 11.56 -22.22
CA ARG A 7 2.47 11.78 -20.83
C ARG A 7 3.60 10.85 -20.44
N LEU A 8 4.67 11.45 -19.96
CA LEU A 8 5.74 10.71 -19.30
C LEU A 8 5.39 10.60 -17.81
N TYR A 9 5.15 9.40 -17.32
CA TYR A 9 4.90 9.18 -15.89
C TYR A 9 6.19 9.11 -15.08
N ALA A 10 7.27 8.64 -15.71
CA ALA A 10 8.58 8.60 -15.09
C ALA A 10 9.65 9.00 -16.10
N ASP A 11 10.70 9.64 -15.62
CA ASP A 11 11.90 9.92 -16.39
C ASP A 11 12.87 8.74 -16.20
N PRO A 12 13.06 7.89 -17.22
CA PRO A 12 13.94 6.71 -17.11
C PRO A 12 15.38 7.17 -16.97
N LYS A 13 15.89 7.15 -15.77
CA LYS A 13 17.30 7.41 -15.43
C LYS A 13 17.89 6.21 -14.68
N PRO A 14 19.20 6.15 -14.56
CA PRO A 14 19.85 5.13 -13.74
C PRO A 14 19.34 5.14 -12.30
N SER A 15 19.54 4.05 -11.61
CA SER A 15 19.09 3.75 -10.24
C SER A 15 19.09 4.92 -9.26
N PRO A 16 18.26 4.89 -8.22
CA PRO A 16 18.12 5.95 -7.23
C PRO A 16 19.44 6.54 -6.77
N ASP A 17 19.50 7.87 -6.66
CA ASP A 17 20.65 8.55 -6.05
C ASP A 17 20.51 8.45 -4.52
N GLU A 18 21.15 7.43 -3.97
CA GLU A 18 21.16 7.14 -2.54
C GLU A 18 21.69 8.29 -1.67
N THR A 19 22.44 9.21 -2.26
CA THR A 19 23.01 10.35 -1.53
C THR A 19 21.98 11.43 -1.26
N THR A 20 20.86 11.43 -1.98
CA THR A 20 19.78 12.40 -1.81
C THR A 20 18.74 11.96 -0.78
N PHE A 21 18.76 10.70 -0.36
CA PHE A 21 17.79 10.18 0.61
C PHE A 21 17.91 10.91 1.95
N ARG A 22 16.83 11.54 2.37
CA ARG A 22 16.79 12.32 3.60
C ARG A 22 16.56 11.45 4.82
N GLN A 23 17.38 11.65 5.85
CA GLN A 23 17.38 10.88 7.08
C GLN A 23 16.91 11.67 8.31
N ASP A 24 16.52 12.92 8.15
CA ASP A 24 16.07 13.82 9.21
C ASP A 24 14.61 13.57 9.65
N ASN A 25 13.93 12.65 8.99
CA ASN A 25 12.59 12.17 9.31
C ASN A 25 12.58 11.43 10.66
N ASN A 26 12.49 12.18 11.75
CA ASN A 26 12.62 11.68 13.11
C ASN A 26 11.26 11.52 13.82
N SER A 27 10.67 10.33 13.72
CA SER A 27 9.41 10.02 14.38
C SER A 27 9.42 10.21 15.90
N ALA A 28 10.55 9.99 16.58
CA ALA A 28 10.61 10.17 18.02
C ALA A 28 10.43 11.64 18.46
N ALA A 29 10.94 12.59 17.67
CA ALA A 29 10.73 14.02 17.92
C ALA A 29 9.25 14.40 17.77
N TYR A 30 8.57 13.85 16.78
CA TYR A 30 7.14 14.07 16.56
C TYR A 30 6.29 13.48 17.69
N TYR A 31 6.45 12.19 18.01
CA TYR A 31 5.66 11.53 19.04
C TYR A 31 5.87 12.08 20.46
N ASN A 32 6.98 12.78 20.71
CA ASN A 32 7.23 13.49 21.95
C ASN A 32 6.86 14.97 21.87
N SER A 33 6.38 15.47 20.73
CA SER A 33 6.00 16.88 20.58
C SER A 33 4.73 17.19 21.38
N GLN A 34 4.63 18.41 21.90
CA GLN A 34 3.40 18.90 22.55
C GLN A 34 2.24 18.88 21.56
N TYR A 35 2.48 19.13 20.31
CA TYR A 35 1.47 19.06 19.26
C TYR A 35 0.84 17.64 19.18
N TYR A 36 1.66 16.61 19.00
CA TYR A 36 1.16 15.23 18.93
C TYR A 36 0.43 14.84 20.22
N LEU A 37 1.00 15.13 21.40
CA LEU A 37 0.40 14.76 22.68
C LEU A 37 -0.99 15.40 22.91
N LEU A 38 -1.19 16.62 22.39
CA LEU A 38 -2.49 17.31 22.48
C LEU A 38 -3.50 16.83 21.45
N HIS A 39 -3.05 16.35 20.29
CA HIS A 39 -3.93 16.07 19.14
C HIS A 39 -4.05 14.59 18.79
N LYS A 40 -3.26 13.70 19.38
CA LYS A 40 -3.21 12.26 19.03
C LYS A 40 -4.54 11.51 19.12
N ASN A 41 -5.50 12.03 19.87
CA ASN A 41 -6.83 11.46 20.01
C ASN A 41 -7.91 12.26 19.25
N GLN A 42 -7.51 13.26 18.48
CA GLN A 42 -8.45 14.06 17.70
C GLN A 42 -8.63 13.43 16.32
N VAL A 43 -9.87 13.26 15.93
CA VAL A 43 -10.21 12.85 14.58
C VAL A 43 -9.95 13.99 13.63
N GLN A 44 -9.16 13.73 12.58
CA GLN A 44 -8.91 14.71 11.55
C GLN A 44 -10.07 14.74 10.55
N PRO A 45 -10.47 15.94 10.08
CA PRO A 45 -11.52 16.03 9.07
C PRO A 45 -11.05 15.36 7.76
N ILE A 46 -11.95 14.62 7.12
CA ILE A 46 -11.70 14.06 5.81
C ILE A 46 -11.75 15.21 4.80
N PRO A 47 -10.71 15.39 3.96
CA PRO A 47 -10.75 16.42 2.92
C PRO A 47 -11.92 16.15 1.96
N PRO A 48 -12.70 17.19 1.60
CA PRO A 48 -13.76 17.02 0.64
C PRO A 48 -13.19 16.64 -0.74
N LEU A 49 -14.01 16.03 -1.57
CA LEU A 49 -13.69 15.85 -2.98
C LEU A 49 -13.44 17.21 -3.63
N ARG A 50 -12.59 17.25 -4.65
CA ARG A 50 -12.34 18.47 -5.42
C ARG A 50 -13.66 19.04 -5.94
N GLN A 51 -13.79 20.35 -5.91
CA GLN A 51 -14.98 21.05 -6.39
C GLN A 51 -15.31 20.61 -7.83
N ASN A 52 -16.55 20.22 -8.06
CA ASN A 52 -17.07 19.74 -9.35
C ASN A 52 -16.44 18.43 -9.86
N ALA A 53 -15.62 17.73 -9.09
CA ALA A 53 -15.13 16.43 -9.48
C ALA A 53 -16.19 15.35 -9.27
N ALA A 54 -16.38 14.48 -10.26
CA ALA A 54 -17.13 13.24 -10.03
C ALA A 54 -16.33 12.33 -9.07
N PRO A 55 -17.01 11.56 -8.23
CA PRO A 55 -16.33 10.66 -7.30
C PRO A 55 -15.67 9.45 -7.99
N ASN A 56 -15.89 9.27 -9.26
CA ASN A 56 -15.32 8.21 -10.08
C ASN A 56 -14.51 8.79 -11.25
N ILE A 57 -13.46 8.09 -11.62
CA ILE A 57 -12.56 8.42 -12.73
C ILE A 57 -12.44 7.20 -13.66
N ASP A 58 -12.23 7.44 -14.94
CA ASP A 58 -12.03 6.38 -15.92
C ASP A 58 -10.53 6.20 -16.19
N LEU A 59 -10.06 4.95 -16.20
CA LEU A 59 -8.67 4.64 -16.53
C LEU A 59 -8.27 5.15 -17.92
N ALA A 60 -9.20 5.16 -18.86
CA ALA A 60 -8.94 5.62 -20.23
C ALA A 60 -8.43 7.06 -20.30
N ASP A 61 -8.75 7.90 -19.30
CA ASP A 61 -8.24 9.28 -19.22
C ASP A 61 -6.75 9.35 -18.85
N TYR A 62 -6.16 8.24 -18.40
CA TYR A 62 -4.81 8.20 -17.81
C TYR A 62 -3.82 7.33 -18.59
N ILE A 63 -4.28 6.43 -19.44
CA ILE A 63 -3.41 5.51 -20.19
C ILE A 63 -3.34 5.92 -21.67
N PRO A 64 -2.22 5.62 -22.36
CA PRO A 64 -2.12 5.74 -23.81
C PRO A 64 -3.09 4.83 -24.57
N ALA A 65 -3.46 5.23 -25.78
CA ALA A 65 -4.43 4.49 -26.59
C ALA A 65 -3.96 3.07 -26.94
N ASP A 66 -2.68 2.86 -27.16
CA ASP A 66 -2.11 1.53 -27.45
C ASP A 66 -2.25 0.55 -26.28
N ILE A 67 -2.22 1.05 -25.05
CA ILE A 67 -2.49 0.23 -23.86
C ILE A 67 -3.99 -0.08 -23.77
N ALA A 68 -4.85 0.91 -24.00
CA ALA A 68 -6.29 0.69 -24.01
C ALA A 68 -6.69 -0.34 -25.08
N ASP A 69 -6.17 -0.19 -26.30
CA ASP A 69 -6.37 -1.14 -27.40
C ASP A 69 -5.89 -2.55 -27.06
N ALA A 70 -4.74 -2.67 -26.39
CA ALA A 70 -4.21 -3.96 -25.97
C ALA A 70 -5.08 -4.65 -24.92
N ILE A 71 -5.65 -3.90 -23.97
CA ILE A 71 -6.61 -4.40 -22.98
C ILE A 71 -7.85 -4.94 -23.68
N ASP A 72 -8.42 -4.18 -24.61
CA ASP A 72 -9.62 -4.57 -25.34
C ASP A 72 -9.38 -5.82 -26.22
N GLN A 73 -8.25 -5.86 -26.92
CA GLN A 73 -7.86 -7.03 -27.74
C GLN A 73 -7.61 -8.29 -26.90
N ALA A 74 -6.99 -8.13 -25.72
CA ALA A 74 -6.73 -9.23 -24.81
C ALA A 74 -7.98 -9.71 -24.08
N GLY A 75 -9.04 -8.88 -24.01
CA GLY A 75 -10.24 -9.14 -23.23
C GLY A 75 -10.00 -9.28 -21.74
N LYS A 76 -8.95 -8.66 -21.23
CA LYS A 76 -8.53 -8.68 -19.81
C LYS A 76 -7.66 -7.49 -19.48
N ILE A 77 -7.61 -7.13 -18.19
CA ILE A 77 -6.69 -6.13 -17.66
C ILE A 77 -5.80 -6.75 -16.59
N THR A 78 -4.56 -6.29 -16.54
CA THR A 78 -3.61 -6.59 -15.46
C THR A 78 -3.15 -5.28 -14.82
N PHE A 79 -2.98 -5.27 -13.51
CA PHE A 79 -2.44 -4.12 -12.77
C PHE A 79 -1.69 -4.58 -11.52
N HIS A 80 -0.89 -3.67 -10.95
CA HIS A 80 -0.19 -3.90 -9.70
C HIS A 80 -0.93 -3.27 -8.52
N ALA A 81 -0.79 -3.89 -7.32
CA ALA A 81 -1.23 -3.27 -6.08
C ALA A 81 -0.30 -3.65 -4.93
N VAL A 82 0.00 -2.71 -4.04
CA VAL A 82 0.70 -2.91 -2.78
C VAL A 82 0.61 -1.63 -1.96
N GLY A 83 0.68 -1.71 -0.65
CA GLY A 83 0.79 -0.56 0.25
C GLY A 83 2.12 -0.53 0.99
N ASP A 84 2.28 0.49 1.84
CA ASP A 84 3.44 0.61 2.73
C ASP A 84 4.75 0.65 1.94
N THR A 85 4.74 1.46 0.89
CA THR A 85 5.84 1.54 -0.07
C THR A 85 6.93 2.50 0.36
N GLY A 86 6.62 3.48 1.21
CA GLY A 86 7.59 4.48 1.64
C GLY A 86 8.83 3.86 2.29
N ALA A 87 9.95 4.59 2.20
CA ALA A 87 11.23 4.08 2.66
C ALA A 87 11.31 3.91 4.18
N ALA A 88 12.01 2.87 4.58
CA ALA A 88 12.19 2.54 5.98
C ALA A 88 12.90 3.64 6.76
N LYS A 89 12.54 3.78 8.01
CA LYS A 89 13.29 4.59 8.98
C LYS A 89 14.73 4.09 9.06
N VAL A 90 15.69 4.97 8.81
CA VAL A 90 17.09 4.63 8.94
C VAL A 90 17.42 4.39 10.43
N SER A 91 17.72 3.15 10.78
CA SER A 91 18.23 2.80 12.10
C SER A 91 19.70 3.20 12.23
N ARG A 92 20.22 3.22 13.45
CA ARG A 92 21.65 3.51 13.70
C ARG A 92 22.63 2.58 12.97
N SER A 93 22.14 1.42 12.52
CA SER A 93 22.91 0.39 11.81
C SER A 93 22.63 0.35 10.31
N GLN A 94 21.79 1.20 9.79
CA GLN A 94 21.42 1.25 8.37
C GLN A 94 21.89 2.56 7.73
N THR A 95 22.26 2.47 6.47
CA THR A 95 22.50 3.63 5.61
C THR A 95 21.21 4.03 4.91
N ALA A 96 21.17 5.22 4.32
CA ALA A 96 20.06 5.64 3.45
C ALA A 96 19.81 4.61 2.32
N ALA A 97 20.88 4.15 1.68
CA ALA A 97 20.83 3.10 0.66
C ALA A 97 20.13 1.82 1.13
N THR A 98 20.39 1.40 2.35
CA THR A 98 19.73 0.19 2.91
C THR A 98 18.27 0.44 3.24
N ALA A 99 17.91 1.66 3.65
CA ALA A 99 16.53 2.01 3.99
C ALA A 99 15.62 2.02 2.75
N ILE A 100 16.13 2.51 1.62
CA ILE A 100 15.38 2.56 0.36
C ILE A 100 15.45 1.24 -0.44
N GLN A 101 16.40 0.37 -0.14
CA GLN A 101 16.70 -0.82 -0.95
C GLN A 101 15.51 -1.75 -1.14
N HIS A 102 14.66 -1.90 -0.15
CA HIS A 102 13.50 -2.80 -0.22
C HIS A 102 12.41 -2.22 -1.10
N GLU A 103 12.09 -0.94 -0.92
CA GLU A 103 11.16 -0.21 -1.77
C GLU A 103 11.64 -0.19 -3.22
N ALA A 104 12.89 0.22 -3.46
CA ALA A 104 13.49 0.22 -4.80
C ALA A 104 13.45 -1.16 -5.45
N GLY A 105 13.71 -2.22 -4.68
CA GLY A 105 13.64 -3.58 -5.19
C GLY A 105 12.24 -4.01 -5.63
N VAL A 106 11.21 -3.58 -4.92
CA VAL A 106 9.81 -3.81 -5.30
C VAL A 106 9.45 -2.97 -6.53
N ALA A 107 9.80 -1.69 -6.55
CA ALA A 107 9.54 -0.78 -7.66
C ALA A 107 10.24 -1.24 -8.95
N ASP A 108 11.50 -1.64 -8.87
CA ASP A 108 12.28 -2.20 -10.00
C ASP A 108 11.61 -3.46 -10.57
N ALA A 109 11.13 -4.36 -9.70
CA ALA A 109 10.47 -5.58 -10.14
C ALA A 109 9.14 -5.28 -10.84
N MET A 110 8.36 -4.33 -10.33
CA MET A 110 7.12 -3.87 -10.96
C MET A 110 7.40 -3.18 -12.30
N ALA A 111 8.43 -2.36 -12.38
CA ALA A 111 8.86 -1.72 -13.63
C ALA A 111 9.30 -2.75 -14.67
N ALA A 112 10.04 -3.80 -14.26
CA ALA A 112 10.46 -4.89 -15.14
C ALA A 112 9.25 -5.69 -15.67
N ASP A 113 8.20 -5.92 -14.87
CA ASP A 113 6.95 -6.54 -15.35
C ASP A 113 6.31 -5.68 -16.46
N VAL A 114 6.26 -4.35 -16.31
CA VAL A 114 5.74 -3.44 -17.33
C VAL A 114 6.61 -3.46 -18.59
N GLN A 115 7.92 -3.31 -18.43
CA GLN A 115 8.85 -3.24 -19.57
C GLN A 115 8.89 -4.53 -20.38
N SER A 116 8.83 -5.69 -19.71
CA SER A 116 8.90 -6.99 -20.38
C SER A 116 7.65 -7.33 -21.19
N GLN A 117 6.50 -6.79 -20.82
CA GLN A 117 5.21 -7.10 -21.44
C GLN A 117 4.66 -5.95 -22.31
N GLY A 118 5.25 -4.76 -22.22
CA GLY A 118 4.83 -3.59 -22.98
C GLY A 118 3.36 -3.23 -22.78
N ALA A 119 2.63 -2.99 -23.87
CA ALA A 119 1.22 -2.63 -23.82
C ALA A 119 0.31 -3.73 -23.23
N ASN A 120 0.72 -4.99 -23.26
CA ASN A 120 0.00 -6.12 -22.67
C ASN A 120 0.31 -6.35 -21.19
N GLY A 121 1.22 -5.57 -20.62
CA GLY A 121 1.62 -5.62 -19.23
C GLY A 121 0.65 -4.91 -18.28
N PRO A 122 1.06 -4.76 -17.02
CA PRO A 122 0.27 -4.01 -16.04
C PRO A 122 -0.02 -2.59 -16.52
N ALA A 123 -1.31 -2.22 -16.53
CA ALA A 123 -1.78 -0.94 -17.06
C ALA A 123 -1.60 0.21 -16.06
N PHE A 124 -1.60 -0.08 -14.76
CA PHE A 124 -1.43 0.90 -13.69
C PHE A 124 -0.94 0.22 -12.39
N PHE A 125 -0.58 1.05 -11.43
CA PHE A 125 -0.36 0.65 -10.04
C PHE A 125 -1.41 1.31 -9.16
N PHE A 126 -2.04 0.54 -8.25
CA PHE A 126 -2.93 1.04 -7.22
C PHE A 126 -2.23 0.89 -5.86
N ASN A 127 -1.73 2.00 -5.31
CA ASN A 127 -1.07 2.03 -4.00
C ASN A 127 -2.13 1.99 -2.89
N LEU A 128 -1.94 1.08 -1.92
CA LEU A 128 -2.87 0.82 -0.83
C LEU A 128 -2.61 1.69 0.42
N GLY A 129 -1.92 2.82 0.26
CA GLY A 129 -1.64 3.77 1.32
C GLY A 129 -0.26 3.62 1.97
N ASP A 130 0.05 4.55 2.84
CA ASP A 130 1.37 4.75 3.43
C ASP A 130 2.44 4.91 2.33
N VAL A 131 2.22 5.93 1.51
CA VAL A 131 3.15 6.31 0.46
C VAL A 131 4.42 6.92 1.05
N ILE A 132 4.25 7.74 2.10
CA ILE A 132 5.34 8.49 2.72
C ILE A 132 5.38 8.27 4.23
N TYR A 133 6.52 7.90 4.74
CA TYR A 133 6.81 7.80 6.17
C TYR A 133 7.70 8.97 6.63
N ASN A 134 7.59 9.48 7.90
CA ASN A 134 6.65 8.95 8.90
C ASN A 134 5.36 9.76 9.01
N PHE A 135 5.25 10.96 8.40
CA PHE A 135 4.18 11.92 8.66
C PHE A 135 3.57 12.52 7.38
N GLY A 136 3.82 11.91 6.23
CA GLY A 136 3.25 12.33 4.96
C GLY A 136 3.75 13.70 4.48
N GLU A 137 4.98 14.11 4.84
CA GLU A 137 5.52 15.42 4.48
C GLU A 137 5.98 15.48 3.02
N GLY A 138 5.62 16.58 2.33
CA GLY A 138 5.94 16.79 0.91
C GLY A 138 7.43 16.70 0.59
N GLN A 139 8.29 17.14 1.51
CA GLN A 139 9.74 17.12 1.32
C GLN A 139 10.35 15.72 1.15
N TYR A 140 9.62 14.65 1.52
CA TYR A 140 10.09 13.26 1.41
C TYR A 140 9.47 12.52 0.22
N TYR A 141 8.58 13.14 -0.55
CA TYR A 141 7.98 12.52 -1.74
C TYR A 141 9.01 12.18 -2.81
N TYR A 142 10.04 13.04 -3.00
CA TYR A 142 11.11 12.71 -3.92
C TYR A 142 11.79 11.40 -3.54
N ASP A 143 12.27 11.31 -2.29
CA ASP A 143 13.08 10.17 -1.83
C ASP A 143 12.28 8.87 -1.69
N GLN A 144 10.99 8.97 -1.32
CA GLN A 144 10.17 7.81 -0.96
C GLN A 144 9.08 7.46 -1.98
N PHE A 145 8.96 8.20 -3.08
CA PHE A 145 7.97 7.92 -4.11
C PHE A 145 8.50 8.19 -5.51
N TYR A 146 8.90 9.43 -5.81
CA TYR A 146 9.26 9.78 -7.19
C TYR A 146 10.52 9.06 -7.66
N GLU A 147 11.54 9.02 -6.84
CA GLU A 147 12.82 8.39 -7.18
C GLU A 147 12.73 6.86 -7.25
N PRO A 148 12.14 6.15 -6.28
CA PRO A 148 11.97 4.69 -6.37
C PRO A 148 11.13 4.24 -7.56
N PHE A 149 10.03 4.94 -7.87
CA PHE A 149 9.12 4.57 -8.95
C PHE A 149 9.40 5.27 -10.29
N ARG A 150 10.56 5.89 -10.47
CA ARG A 150 10.89 6.67 -11.67
C ARG A 150 10.85 5.87 -12.97
N GLU A 151 11.18 4.58 -12.93
CA GLU A 151 11.16 3.69 -14.09
C GLU A 151 9.80 3.00 -14.31
N TYR A 152 8.86 3.21 -13.42
CA TYR A 152 7.51 2.66 -13.55
C TYR A 152 6.67 3.55 -14.47
N ASP A 153 6.69 3.25 -15.76
CA ASP A 153 6.07 4.04 -16.82
C ASP A 153 4.55 3.76 -16.95
N ARG A 154 3.82 3.88 -15.85
CA ARG A 154 2.35 3.76 -15.83
C ARG A 154 1.76 4.69 -14.77
N PRO A 155 0.44 5.02 -14.86
CA PRO A 155 -0.21 5.77 -13.80
C PRO A 155 -0.12 5.06 -12.45
N ILE A 156 0.06 5.83 -11.39
CA ILE A 156 0.04 5.34 -10.01
C ILE A 156 -1.10 6.04 -9.29
N PHE A 157 -2.19 5.32 -9.07
CA PHE A 157 -3.30 5.76 -8.22
C PHE A 157 -3.01 5.37 -6.78
N SER A 158 -3.55 6.12 -5.82
CA SER A 158 -3.34 5.83 -4.40
C SER A 158 -4.55 6.20 -3.54
N ILE A 159 -4.78 5.43 -2.50
CA ILE A 159 -5.50 5.89 -1.32
C ILE A 159 -4.47 6.27 -0.26
N PRO A 160 -4.74 7.22 0.65
CA PRO A 160 -3.79 7.51 1.73
C PRO A 160 -3.89 6.48 2.85
N GLY A 161 -2.76 6.20 3.49
CA GLY A 161 -2.69 5.46 4.74
C GLY A 161 -2.66 6.38 5.97
N ASN A 162 -2.36 5.82 7.14
CA ASN A 162 -2.29 6.60 8.37
C ASN A 162 -1.05 7.49 8.42
N HIS A 163 0.08 7.06 7.87
CA HIS A 163 1.29 7.89 7.82
C HIS A 163 1.14 9.06 6.85
N ASP A 164 0.44 8.92 5.75
CA ASP A 164 0.11 10.02 4.84
C ASP A 164 -0.80 11.07 5.49
N GLY A 165 -1.65 10.63 6.44
CA GLY A 165 -2.62 11.47 7.14
C GLY A 165 -2.11 12.07 8.45
N MET A 166 -0.90 11.76 8.90
CA MET A 166 -0.35 12.36 10.10
C MET A 166 -0.07 13.84 9.88
N VAL A 167 -0.28 14.63 10.94
CA VAL A 167 0.00 16.06 10.92
C VAL A 167 1.29 16.31 11.65
N PHE A 168 2.33 16.73 10.94
CA PHE A 168 3.58 17.11 11.54
C PHE A 168 3.48 18.52 12.14
N GLY A 169 3.47 18.60 13.45
CA GLY A 169 3.70 19.83 14.18
C GLY A 169 5.19 20.02 14.41
N ALA A 170 5.84 20.84 13.62
CA ALA A 170 7.15 21.32 14.03
C ALA A 170 7.06 21.98 15.41
N ALA A 171 8.18 22.00 16.15
CA ALA A 171 8.26 22.63 17.46
C ALA A 171 7.42 23.90 17.54
N SER A 172 6.62 24.01 18.53
CA SER A 172 5.66 25.02 19.04
C SER A 172 5.41 26.35 18.30
N SER A 173 6.07 26.67 17.21
CA SER A 173 5.98 27.95 16.51
C SER A 173 5.78 27.88 15.00
N ALA A 174 5.84 26.70 14.38
CA ALA A 174 5.60 26.58 12.94
C ALA A 174 4.09 26.44 12.62
N PRO A 175 3.62 27.01 11.50
CA PRO A 175 2.26 26.77 11.03
C PRO A 175 2.03 25.28 10.88
N GLN A 176 0.91 24.78 11.38
CA GLN A 176 0.52 23.39 11.19
C GLN A 176 0.22 23.13 9.72
N VAL A 177 0.78 22.05 9.19
CA VAL A 177 0.42 21.60 7.86
C VAL A 177 -0.93 20.86 7.98
N PRO A 178 -1.93 21.20 7.14
CA PRO A 178 -3.18 20.46 7.14
C PRO A 178 -2.93 18.97 6.85
N THR A 179 -3.73 18.13 7.48
CA THR A 179 -3.65 16.69 7.20
C THR A 179 -3.78 16.40 5.71
N LEU A 180 -3.02 15.43 5.21
CA LEU A 180 -3.03 14.99 3.80
C LEU A 180 -2.61 16.07 2.78
N ALA A 181 -2.05 17.22 3.19
CA ALA A 181 -1.75 18.30 2.25
C ALA A 181 -0.81 17.85 1.12
N ALA A 182 0.25 17.12 1.44
CA ALA A 182 1.17 16.61 0.43
C ALA A 182 0.52 15.49 -0.43
N PHE A 183 -0.27 14.62 0.18
CA PHE A 183 -1.03 13.62 -0.58
C PHE A 183 -1.95 14.29 -1.62
N LEU A 184 -2.70 15.31 -1.20
CA LEU A 184 -3.58 16.07 -2.12
C LEU A 184 -2.79 16.75 -3.24
N THR A 185 -1.60 17.30 -2.94
CA THR A 185 -0.73 17.90 -3.95
C THR A 185 -0.26 16.90 -4.99
N ASN A 186 0.07 15.68 -4.59
CA ASN A 186 0.69 14.70 -5.47
C ASN A 186 -0.32 13.76 -6.17
N PHE A 187 -1.48 13.51 -5.56
CA PHE A 187 -2.49 12.59 -6.10
C PHE A 187 -3.81 13.25 -6.50
N CYS A 188 -4.14 14.40 -5.95
CA CYS A 188 -5.44 15.04 -6.16
C CYS A 188 -5.30 16.44 -6.78
N ALA A 189 -4.29 16.68 -7.57
CA ALA A 189 -4.08 17.96 -8.23
C ALA A 189 -5.24 18.30 -9.18
N PRO A 190 -5.58 19.58 -9.34
CA PRO A 190 -6.66 19.98 -10.25
C PRO A 190 -6.33 19.70 -11.72
N GLU A 191 -5.06 19.78 -12.08
CA GLU A 191 -4.55 19.60 -13.43
C GLU A 191 -3.29 18.74 -13.43
N PRO A 192 -3.05 17.94 -14.49
CA PRO A 192 -1.81 17.17 -14.60
C PRO A 192 -0.61 18.07 -14.84
N GLY A 193 0.49 17.78 -14.19
CA GLY A 193 1.75 18.51 -14.31
C GLY A 193 2.82 17.94 -13.38
N PRO A 194 4.04 18.48 -13.40
CA PRO A 194 5.07 18.07 -12.46
C PRO A 194 4.71 18.51 -11.03
N SER A 195 5.00 17.66 -10.06
CA SER A 195 4.83 18.00 -8.64
C SER A 195 5.96 18.94 -8.17
N PRO A 196 5.65 19.91 -7.28
CA PRO A 196 6.70 20.65 -6.57
C PRO A 196 7.57 19.73 -5.69
N ASP A 197 7.04 18.58 -5.30
CA ASP A 197 7.70 17.61 -4.42
C ASP A 197 8.53 16.56 -5.19
N SER A 198 8.57 16.61 -6.54
CA SER A 198 9.23 15.59 -7.37
C SER A 198 10.74 15.75 -7.50
N GLY A 199 11.34 16.76 -6.86
CA GLY A 199 12.79 17.01 -6.97
C GLY A 199 13.29 17.25 -8.39
N GLY A 200 12.40 17.60 -9.33
CA GLY A 200 12.71 17.81 -10.74
C GLY A 200 12.54 16.58 -11.62
N LEU A 201 12.11 15.44 -11.09
CA LEU A 201 11.69 14.31 -11.92
C LEU A 201 10.41 14.65 -12.68
N VAL A 202 10.38 14.26 -13.95
CA VAL A 202 9.25 14.54 -14.85
C VAL A 202 8.22 13.42 -14.73
N ARG A 203 7.46 13.41 -13.62
CA ARG A 203 6.26 12.59 -13.46
C ARG A 203 5.07 13.52 -13.24
N SER A 204 4.01 13.33 -14.02
CA SER A 204 2.77 14.06 -13.78
C SER A 204 2.13 13.60 -12.49
N VAL A 205 1.67 14.57 -11.70
CA VAL A 205 0.78 14.31 -10.56
C VAL A 205 -0.52 13.67 -11.04
N MET A 206 -1.16 12.94 -10.15
CA MET A 206 -2.49 12.39 -10.42
C MET A 206 -3.57 13.44 -10.16
N THR A 207 -4.69 13.27 -10.86
CA THR A 207 -5.85 14.18 -10.74
C THR A 207 -7.05 13.45 -10.14
N GLN A 208 -6.81 12.60 -9.13
CA GLN A 208 -7.86 11.90 -8.39
C GLN A 208 -8.86 12.91 -7.78
N PRO A 209 -10.14 12.53 -7.63
CA PRO A 209 -11.15 13.45 -7.07
C PRO A 209 -10.88 13.86 -5.63
N GLY A 210 -10.26 12.97 -4.86
CA GLY A 210 -9.97 13.15 -3.44
C GLY A 210 -9.32 11.92 -2.86
N VAL A 211 -9.39 11.80 -1.54
CA VAL A 211 -8.77 10.72 -0.77
C VAL A 211 -9.59 9.41 -0.78
N TYR A 212 -10.80 9.48 -1.31
CA TYR A 212 -11.64 8.33 -1.62
C TYR A 212 -12.29 8.54 -3.00
N PHE A 213 -12.36 7.49 -3.79
CA PHE A 213 -12.86 7.56 -5.16
C PHE A 213 -13.05 6.15 -5.74
N THR A 214 -13.72 6.04 -6.88
CA THR A 214 -13.75 4.82 -7.67
C THR A 214 -12.91 4.99 -8.93
N LEU A 215 -11.98 4.06 -9.17
CA LEU A 215 -11.32 3.90 -10.45
C LEU A 215 -12.11 2.90 -11.28
N ASP A 216 -12.77 3.37 -12.33
CA ASP A 216 -13.41 2.52 -13.34
C ASP A 216 -12.37 2.17 -14.42
N ALA A 217 -12.23 0.88 -14.69
CA ALA A 217 -11.36 0.35 -15.73
C ALA A 217 -12.09 -0.78 -16.50
N PRO A 218 -11.61 -1.17 -17.68
CA PRO A 218 -12.14 -2.35 -18.34
C PRO A 218 -12.06 -3.58 -17.42
N PHE A 219 -13.16 -4.31 -17.29
CA PHE A 219 -13.29 -5.54 -16.49
C PHE A 219 -13.16 -5.38 -14.96
N VAL A 220 -12.90 -4.19 -14.43
CA VAL A 220 -12.77 -3.96 -12.98
C VAL A 220 -13.16 -2.54 -12.59
N SER A 221 -13.79 -2.40 -11.42
CA SER A 221 -13.87 -1.13 -10.70
C SER A 221 -13.25 -1.29 -9.32
N ILE A 222 -12.41 -0.33 -8.92
CA ILE A 222 -11.75 -0.31 -7.62
C ILE A 222 -12.31 0.86 -6.81
N ILE A 223 -13.04 0.55 -5.74
CA ILE A 223 -13.53 1.55 -4.79
C ILE A 223 -12.44 1.75 -3.74
N GLY A 224 -11.77 2.88 -3.75
CA GLY A 224 -10.76 3.26 -2.77
C GLY A 224 -11.36 4.13 -1.67
N LEU A 225 -11.02 3.83 -0.41
CA LEU A 225 -11.50 4.52 0.77
C LEU A 225 -10.35 4.99 1.66
N TYR A 226 -10.57 6.07 2.37
CA TYR A 226 -9.65 6.58 3.39
C TYR A 226 -10.06 6.06 4.76
N SER A 227 -9.32 5.10 5.30
CA SER A 227 -9.63 4.41 6.55
C SER A 227 -8.97 5.01 7.79
N ASN A 228 -8.14 6.05 7.67
CA ASN A 228 -7.47 6.67 8.81
C ASN A 228 -8.32 7.80 9.44
N VAL A 229 -9.53 7.47 9.86
CA VAL A 229 -10.40 8.42 10.57
C VAL A 229 -9.98 8.55 12.03
N LEU A 230 -9.32 7.52 12.56
CA LEU A 230 -8.71 7.51 13.89
C LEU A 230 -7.21 7.26 13.80
N ASP A 231 -6.40 8.16 14.33
CA ASP A 231 -4.96 7.95 14.53
C ASP A 231 -4.71 7.04 15.75
N SER A 232 -5.16 5.79 15.69
CA SER A 232 -5.02 4.83 16.79
C SER A 232 -4.64 3.41 16.34
N GLY A 233 -4.30 3.22 15.07
CA GLY A 233 -3.90 1.92 14.52
C GLY A 233 -5.07 1.00 14.14
N ALA A 234 -6.29 1.30 14.52
CA ALA A 234 -7.48 0.57 14.10
C ALA A 234 -8.33 1.48 13.21
N GLY A 235 -8.05 1.50 11.90
CA GLY A 235 -8.75 2.36 10.96
C GLY A 235 -10.25 2.12 10.90
N VAL A 236 -10.99 3.15 10.54
CA VAL A 236 -12.43 3.12 10.23
C VAL A 236 -12.71 4.17 9.15
N ILE A 237 -13.82 4.04 8.45
CA ILE A 237 -14.27 5.00 7.43
C ILE A 237 -15.46 5.85 7.91
N SER A 238 -15.92 5.64 9.11
CA SER A 238 -17.12 6.26 9.66
C SER A 238 -16.88 7.01 10.97
N SER A 239 -17.91 7.75 11.40
CA SER A 239 -17.96 8.37 12.72
C SER A 239 -18.08 7.39 13.88
N GLN A 240 -18.14 6.09 13.63
CA GLN A 240 -18.38 5.04 14.64
C GLN A 240 -19.59 5.36 15.53
N LYS A 241 -20.74 5.53 14.90
CA LYS A 241 -22.03 5.82 15.57
C LYS A 241 -22.03 7.13 16.39
N GLY A 242 -21.35 8.14 15.87
CA GLY A 242 -21.33 9.47 16.50
C GLY A 242 -20.29 9.63 17.62
N HIS A 243 -19.36 8.71 17.77
CA HIS A 243 -18.23 8.90 18.68
C HIS A 243 -17.34 10.08 18.25
N PHE A 244 -17.37 10.42 16.97
CA PHE A 244 -16.56 11.48 16.38
C PHE A 244 -17.44 12.47 15.63
N PRO A 245 -17.16 13.78 15.67
CA PRO A 245 -17.90 14.79 14.93
C PRO A 245 -17.52 14.79 13.45
N LEU A 246 -17.69 13.64 12.77
CA LEU A 246 -17.45 13.48 11.34
C LEU A 246 -18.76 13.38 10.58
N VAL A 247 -18.74 13.85 9.36
CA VAL A 247 -19.78 13.57 8.37
C VAL A 247 -19.47 12.20 7.76
N ASP A 248 -20.47 11.32 7.71
CA ASP A 248 -20.30 9.94 7.20
C ASP A 248 -20.40 9.89 5.66
N ASP A 249 -19.76 10.82 4.97
CA ASP A 249 -19.77 10.93 3.52
C ASP A 249 -19.21 9.68 2.83
N GLN A 250 -18.20 9.04 3.43
CA GLN A 250 -17.63 7.83 2.86
C GLN A 250 -18.58 6.63 2.94
N LEU A 251 -19.39 6.51 3.99
CA LEU A 251 -20.43 5.47 4.05
C LEU A 251 -21.45 5.65 2.94
N ALA A 252 -21.93 6.89 2.75
CA ALA A 252 -22.85 7.23 1.67
C ALA A 252 -22.20 6.98 0.29
N PHE A 253 -20.94 7.39 0.11
CA PHE A 253 -20.18 7.15 -1.10
C PHE A 253 -20.07 5.65 -1.41
N LEU A 254 -19.57 4.84 -0.47
CA LEU A 254 -19.43 3.40 -0.65
C LEU A 254 -20.74 2.74 -1.03
N GLN A 255 -21.82 3.06 -0.30
CA GLN A 255 -23.13 2.50 -0.58
C GLN A 255 -23.67 2.88 -1.97
N ASN A 256 -23.44 4.14 -2.39
CA ASN A 256 -23.87 4.63 -3.69
C ASN A 256 -23.07 4.00 -4.83
N GLU A 257 -21.75 3.85 -4.66
CA GLU A 257 -20.90 3.20 -5.67
C GLU A 257 -21.23 1.71 -5.82
N LEU A 258 -21.44 1.00 -4.72
CA LEU A 258 -21.90 -0.39 -4.79
C LEU A 258 -23.25 -0.52 -5.53
N LYS A 259 -24.20 0.39 -5.28
CA LYS A 259 -25.47 0.40 -6.02
C LYS A 259 -25.28 0.74 -7.50
N ARG A 260 -24.41 1.70 -7.83
CA ARG A 260 -24.07 2.10 -9.20
C ARG A 260 -23.47 0.94 -10.00
N LEU A 261 -22.55 0.21 -9.37
CA LEU A 261 -21.80 -0.88 -10.02
C LEU A 261 -22.54 -2.20 -10.07
N LYS A 262 -23.57 -2.37 -9.24
CA LYS A 262 -24.32 -3.64 -9.13
C LYS A 262 -24.85 -4.18 -10.46
N PRO A 263 -25.50 -3.39 -11.33
CA PRO A 263 -26.01 -3.89 -12.61
C PRO A 263 -24.91 -4.47 -13.51
N ASP A 264 -23.76 -3.79 -13.58
CA ASP A 264 -22.64 -4.25 -14.40
C ASP A 264 -21.98 -5.51 -13.80
N ARG A 265 -21.88 -5.57 -12.46
CA ARG A 265 -21.39 -6.78 -11.80
C ARG A 265 -22.30 -7.99 -11.99
N GLU A 266 -23.61 -7.81 -11.86
CA GLU A 266 -24.62 -8.86 -12.06
C GLU A 266 -24.68 -9.30 -13.53
N ALA A 267 -24.43 -8.39 -14.47
CA ALA A 267 -24.31 -8.70 -15.88
C ALA A 267 -22.98 -9.39 -16.26
N GLY A 268 -22.07 -9.60 -15.32
CA GLY A 268 -20.77 -10.23 -15.56
C GLY A 268 -19.78 -9.38 -16.36
N LYS A 269 -19.95 -8.06 -16.37
CA LYS A 269 -19.08 -7.16 -17.15
C LYS A 269 -17.78 -6.84 -16.45
N ARG A 270 -17.76 -6.83 -15.12
CA ARG A 270 -16.60 -6.43 -14.31
C ARG A 270 -16.56 -7.04 -12.92
N ALA A 271 -15.36 -7.17 -12.38
CA ALA A 271 -15.13 -7.42 -10.97
C ALA A 271 -15.24 -6.11 -10.19
N ILE A 272 -15.55 -6.20 -8.90
CA ILE A 272 -15.55 -5.06 -7.97
C ILE A 272 -14.56 -5.34 -6.85
N LEU A 273 -13.56 -4.47 -6.73
CA LEU A 273 -12.58 -4.50 -5.65
C LEU A 273 -12.84 -3.35 -4.69
N LEU A 274 -12.61 -3.59 -3.42
CA LEU A 274 -12.55 -2.57 -2.39
C LEU A 274 -11.10 -2.43 -1.91
N ALA A 275 -10.58 -1.22 -1.89
CA ALA A 275 -9.25 -0.90 -1.39
C ALA A 275 -9.37 0.00 -0.15
N VAL A 276 -8.77 -0.46 0.95
CA VAL A 276 -8.67 0.26 2.23
C VAL A 276 -7.25 0.12 2.75
N HIS A 277 -6.73 1.12 3.46
CA HIS A 277 -5.38 0.97 4.02
C HIS A 277 -5.37 0.02 5.22
N HIS A 278 -6.21 0.29 6.22
CA HIS A 278 -6.30 -0.58 7.40
C HIS A 278 -7.05 -1.87 7.07
N PRO A 279 -6.45 -3.04 7.38
CA PRO A 279 -7.08 -4.31 7.06
C PRO A 279 -8.27 -4.61 7.98
N PRO A 280 -9.44 -4.99 7.44
CA PRO A 280 -10.54 -5.51 8.26
C PRO A 280 -10.16 -6.79 9.01
N LEU A 281 -9.28 -7.61 8.43
CA LEU A 281 -8.78 -8.86 9.00
C LEU A 281 -7.25 -8.88 8.94
N SER A 282 -6.59 -9.16 10.05
CA SER A 282 -5.13 -9.34 10.11
C SER A 282 -4.70 -10.28 11.22
N ALA A 283 -3.63 -11.01 10.99
CA ALA A 283 -2.96 -11.90 11.94
C ALA A 283 -1.50 -11.46 12.14
N ASP A 284 -1.23 -10.16 12.11
CA ASP A 284 0.06 -9.61 12.47
C ASP A 284 0.16 -9.31 13.98
N ALA A 285 1.39 -9.22 14.48
CA ALA A 285 1.64 -9.05 15.93
C ALA A 285 1.46 -7.61 16.42
N ARG A 286 1.37 -6.63 15.51
CA ARG A 286 1.48 -5.21 15.87
C ARG A 286 0.19 -4.43 15.71
N HIS A 287 -0.48 -4.58 14.56
CA HIS A 287 -1.60 -3.71 14.19
C HIS A 287 -2.94 -4.40 14.37
N GLY A 288 -3.04 -5.70 14.04
CA GLY A 288 -4.31 -6.43 14.06
C GLY A 288 -5.25 -6.01 12.93
N GLY A 289 -6.45 -6.58 12.94
CA GLY A 289 -7.54 -6.21 12.04
C GLY A 289 -8.49 -5.21 12.68
N SER A 290 -9.21 -4.45 11.86
CA SER A 290 -10.23 -3.50 12.31
C SER A 290 -11.63 -4.09 12.21
N SER A 291 -12.22 -4.44 13.35
CA SER A 291 -13.62 -4.87 13.42
C SER A 291 -14.60 -3.75 13.12
N GLY A 292 -14.22 -2.51 13.38
CA GLY A 292 -14.99 -1.31 13.02
C GLY A 292 -15.06 -1.14 11.51
N GLU A 293 -13.93 -1.23 10.83
CA GLU A 293 -13.84 -1.20 9.37
C GLU A 293 -14.67 -2.31 8.73
N LEU A 294 -14.57 -3.53 9.27
CA LEU A 294 -15.37 -4.66 8.80
C LEU A 294 -16.87 -4.40 8.94
N ALA A 295 -17.29 -3.83 10.07
CA ALA A 295 -18.70 -3.51 10.32
C ALA A 295 -19.25 -2.42 9.40
N ASP A 296 -18.47 -1.39 9.11
CA ASP A 296 -18.81 -0.33 8.18
C ASP A 296 -19.00 -0.86 6.75
N ILE A 297 -18.05 -1.68 6.29
CA ILE A 297 -18.10 -2.33 4.97
C ILE A 297 -19.34 -3.24 4.88
N ASP A 298 -19.57 -4.08 5.88
CA ASP A 298 -20.71 -5.00 5.90
C ASP A 298 -22.06 -4.27 5.89
N ALA A 299 -22.17 -3.18 6.61
CA ALA A 299 -23.38 -2.37 6.63
C ALA A 299 -23.69 -1.77 5.24
N CYS A 300 -22.67 -1.19 4.59
CA CYS A 300 -22.81 -0.63 3.24
C CYS A 300 -23.12 -1.70 2.21
N CYS A 301 -22.43 -2.85 2.25
CA CYS A 301 -22.68 -3.97 1.34
C CYS A 301 -24.07 -4.55 1.51
N THR A 302 -24.53 -4.70 2.76
CA THR A 302 -25.90 -5.16 3.06
C THR A 302 -26.94 -4.20 2.50
N ALA A 303 -26.78 -2.89 2.71
CA ALA A 303 -27.70 -1.88 2.23
C ALA A 303 -27.72 -1.74 0.70
N ALA A 304 -26.59 -2.01 0.03
CA ALA A 304 -26.50 -2.04 -1.42
C ALA A 304 -26.93 -3.38 -2.03
N GLY A 305 -26.91 -4.46 -1.25
CA GLY A 305 -27.15 -5.83 -1.72
C GLY A 305 -26.05 -6.33 -2.67
N LEU A 306 -24.80 -5.86 -2.44
CA LEU A 306 -23.64 -6.23 -3.23
C LEU A 306 -22.40 -6.24 -2.35
N TRP A 307 -21.59 -7.30 -2.43
CA TRP A 307 -20.27 -7.42 -1.81
C TRP A 307 -19.20 -7.37 -2.90
N PRO A 308 -18.03 -6.77 -2.60
CA PRO A 308 -16.89 -6.81 -3.52
C PRO A 308 -16.40 -8.25 -3.74
N ASP A 309 -15.75 -8.46 -4.87
CA ASP A 309 -15.15 -9.77 -5.24
C ASP A 309 -13.83 -10.02 -4.51
N ALA A 310 -13.14 -8.96 -4.08
CA ALA A 310 -12.01 -9.03 -3.16
C ALA A 310 -11.85 -7.70 -2.41
N ILE A 311 -11.18 -7.74 -1.25
CA ILE A 311 -10.76 -6.57 -0.48
C ILE A 311 -9.23 -6.57 -0.42
N LEU A 312 -8.62 -5.43 -0.78
CA LEU A 312 -7.18 -5.21 -0.76
C LEU A 312 -6.86 -4.20 0.34
N SER A 313 -5.82 -4.49 1.13
CA SER A 313 -5.37 -3.60 2.22
C SER A 313 -3.85 -3.62 2.39
N GLY A 314 -3.33 -2.59 3.08
CA GLY A 314 -1.94 -2.42 3.50
C GLY A 314 -1.77 -2.50 5.01
N HIS A 315 -1.04 -1.53 5.60
CA HIS A 315 -0.87 -1.25 7.03
C HIS A 315 -0.12 -2.31 7.83
N ALA A 316 -0.45 -3.57 7.69
CA ALA A 316 0.32 -4.66 8.29
C ALA A 316 1.43 -5.06 7.31
N HIS A 317 2.69 -4.79 7.68
CA HIS A 317 3.85 -4.88 6.79
C HIS A 317 4.29 -6.32 6.52
N LEU A 318 3.39 -7.08 5.93
CA LEU A 318 3.56 -8.46 5.49
C LEU A 318 2.45 -8.82 4.51
N TYR A 319 2.53 -9.99 3.90
CA TYR A 319 1.43 -10.51 3.09
C TYR A 319 0.60 -11.52 3.88
N GLN A 320 -0.74 -11.40 3.77
CA GLN A 320 -1.69 -12.35 4.33
C GLN A 320 -2.88 -12.49 3.38
N ARG A 321 -3.49 -13.67 3.36
CA ARG A 321 -4.75 -13.91 2.66
C ARG A 321 -5.73 -14.65 3.55
N PHE A 322 -6.88 -13.99 3.73
CA PHE A 322 -8.05 -14.61 4.31
C PHE A 322 -9.08 -14.87 3.21
N THR A 323 -9.91 -15.87 3.41
CA THR A 323 -11.13 -16.07 2.64
C THR A 323 -12.32 -15.97 3.58
N ARG A 324 -13.27 -15.12 3.23
CA ARG A 324 -14.53 -14.98 3.98
C ARG A 324 -15.69 -15.51 3.17
N VAL A 325 -16.55 -16.31 3.79
CA VAL A 325 -17.76 -16.84 3.14
C VAL A 325 -18.94 -15.96 3.52
N ILE A 326 -19.55 -15.31 2.51
CA ILE A 326 -20.71 -14.42 2.65
C ILE A 326 -21.77 -14.88 1.67
N GLN A 327 -22.93 -15.31 2.15
CA GLN A 327 -24.06 -15.76 1.30
C GLN A 327 -23.65 -16.81 0.28
N GLY A 328 -22.75 -17.72 0.65
CA GLY A 328 -22.25 -18.78 -0.22
C GLY A 328 -21.15 -18.36 -1.21
N LYS A 329 -20.75 -17.10 -1.22
CA LYS A 329 -19.61 -16.58 -2.00
C LYS A 329 -18.35 -16.54 -1.16
N GLU A 330 -17.23 -16.78 -1.79
CA GLU A 330 -15.89 -16.79 -1.17
C GLU A 330 -15.12 -15.54 -1.59
N THR A 331 -15.00 -14.59 -0.67
CA THR A 331 -14.33 -13.30 -0.92
C THR A 331 -12.93 -13.32 -0.32
N PRO A 332 -11.86 -13.18 -1.13
CA PRO A 332 -10.50 -12.95 -0.63
C PRO A 332 -10.38 -11.58 0.05
N TYR A 333 -9.78 -11.58 1.24
CA TYR A 333 -9.30 -10.40 1.96
C TYR A 333 -7.79 -10.47 1.96
N ILE A 334 -7.16 -9.58 1.22
CA ILE A 334 -5.71 -9.57 1.00
C ILE A 334 -5.09 -8.43 1.80
N VAL A 335 -4.12 -8.75 2.61
CA VAL A 335 -3.21 -7.77 3.22
C VAL A 335 -1.90 -7.81 2.45
N ALA A 336 -1.50 -6.70 1.88
CA ALA A 336 -0.29 -6.54 1.09
C ALA A 336 0.43 -5.25 1.48
N GLY A 337 0.84 -5.16 2.75
CA GLY A 337 1.64 -4.05 3.30
C GLY A 337 3.15 -4.29 3.16
N SER A 338 3.55 -4.98 2.12
CA SER A 338 4.93 -5.45 1.91
C SER A 338 5.72 -4.63 0.89
N GLY A 339 5.30 -3.36 0.66
CA GLY A 339 5.84 -2.50 -0.40
C GLY A 339 7.27 -1.99 -0.19
N GLY A 340 7.79 -2.01 1.06
CA GLY A 340 9.19 -1.60 1.23
C GLY A 340 9.57 -1.02 2.59
N TYR A 341 8.64 -0.42 3.32
CA TYR A 341 8.96 0.33 4.55
C TYR A 341 9.61 -0.53 5.64
N ALA A 342 8.98 -1.60 6.05
CA ALA A 342 9.46 -2.48 7.09
C ALA A 342 8.75 -3.83 7.02
N ALA A 343 9.23 -4.80 7.78
CA ALA A 343 8.53 -6.07 7.95
C ALA A 343 8.03 -6.19 9.39
N THR A 344 6.78 -6.66 9.57
CA THR A 344 6.22 -7.00 10.89
C THR A 344 6.17 -8.51 11.07
N ALA A 345 6.17 -8.94 12.32
CA ALA A 345 6.07 -10.36 12.65
C ALA A 345 4.59 -10.82 12.60
N PRO A 346 4.33 -12.08 12.25
CA PRO A 346 3.03 -12.69 12.47
C PRO A 346 2.67 -12.75 13.97
N LEU A 347 1.38 -12.87 14.25
CA LEU A 347 0.90 -13.07 15.61
C LEU A 347 1.55 -14.32 16.25
N GLY A 348 2.10 -14.14 17.45
CA GLY A 348 2.74 -15.24 18.18
C GLY A 348 1.76 -16.36 18.51
N GLY A 349 2.19 -17.60 18.33
CA GLY A 349 1.35 -18.78 18.59
C GLY A 349 0.28 -19.06 17.54
N LEU A 350 0.32 -18.35 16.40
CA LEU A 350 -0.58 -18.61 15.29
C LEU A 350 -0.38 -20.05 14.77
N PRO A 351 -1.46 -20.87 14.69
CA PRO A 351 -1.36 -22.19 14.07
C PRO A 351 -1.00 -22.07 12.59
N ASN A 352 -0.48 -23.16 12.02
CA ASN A 352 -0.26 -23.21 10.57
C ASN A 352 -1.59 -23.10 9.82
N ALA A 353 -1.58 -22.30 8.76
CA ALA A 353 -2.74 -22.18 7.88
C ALA A 353 -3.09 -23.53 7.23
N PRO A 354 -4.37 -23.82 6.98
CA PRO A 354 -5.51 -22.92 7.15
C PRO A 354 -6.01 -22.83 8.60
N VAL A 355 -6.34 -21.60 9.06
CA VAL A 355 -6.92 -21.35 10.39
C VAL A 355 -8.30 -20.74 10.24
N LYS A 356 -9.34 -21.47 10.63
CA LYS A 356 -10.73 -21.03 10.49
C LYS A 356 -11.22 -20.35 11.78
N VAL A 357 -11.81 -19.18 11.64
CA VAL A 357 -12.47 -18.44 12.72
C VAL A 357 -13.81 -17.91 12.22
N GLY A 358 -14.92 -18.47 12.71
CA GLY A 358 -16.24 -18.08 12.26
C GLY A 358 -16.45 -18.35 10.76
N ASN A 359 -16.79 -17.29 10.01
CA ASN A 359 -17.01 -17.34 8.57
C ASN A 359 -15.80 -16.93 7.72
N TYR A 360 -14.63 -16.76 8.31
CA TYR A 360 -13.39 -16.49 7.60
C TYR A 360 -12.29 -17.49 7.96
N THR A 361 -11.36 -17.65 7.06
CA THR A 361 -10.22 -18.56 7.17
C THR A 361 -8.95 -17.83 6.75
N LEU A 362 -7.94 -17.79 7.62
CA LEU A 362 -6.58 -17.46 7.20
C LEU A 362 -6.06 -18.64 6.36
N VAL A 363 -5.86 -18.42 5.07
CA VAL A 363 -5.57 -19.50 4.12
C VAL A 363 -4.08 -19.75 3.96
N VAL A 364 -3.28 -18.69 4.08
CA VAL A 364 -1.83 -18.70 3.88
C VAL A 364 -1.15 -18.23 5.16
N ASN A 365 -0.11 -18.92 5.59
CA ASN A 365 0.75 -18.41 6.66
C ASN A 365 1.30 -17.03 6.25
N PRO A 366 1.30 -16.03 7.16
CA PRO A 366 1.78 -14.71 6.83
C PRO A 366 3.21 -14.75 6.25
N ILE A 367 3.42 -14.07 5.11
CA ILE A 367 4.71 -14.04 4.43
C ILE A 367 5.38 -12.71 4.75
N VAL A 368 6.55 -12.78 5.41
CA VAL A 368 7.33 -11.64 5.88
C VAL A 368 8.44 -11.36 4.87
N GLU A 369 8.04 -11.04 3.65
CA GLU A 369 8.96 -10.69 2.55
C GLU A 369 8.39 -9.50 1.79
N PHE A 370 9.24 -8.65 1.25
CA PHE A 370 8.81 -7.53 0.42
C PHE A 370 8.36 -8.00 -0.96
N GLY A 371 7.32 -7.39 -1.48
CA GLY A 371 6.73 -7.80 -2.73
C GLY A 371 5.48 -6.99 -3.07
N TYR A 372 4.76 -7.45 -4.08
CA TYR A 372 3.59 -6.76 -4.64
C TYR A 372 2.57 -7.75 -5.19
N LEU A 373 1.38 -7.26 -5.41
CA LEU A 373 0.31 -7.99 -6.09
C LEU A 373 0.34 -7.72 -7.59
N THR A 374 0.16 -8.77 -8.37
CA THR A 374 -0.29 -8.70 -9.75
C THR A 374 -1.75 -9.16 -9.78
N VAL A 375 -2.65 -8.28 -10.19
CA VAL A 375 -4.08 -8.57 -10.30
C VAL A 375 -4.46 -8.62 -11.76
N THR A 376 -5.05 -9.73 -12.19
CA THR A 376 -5.55 -9.90 -13.56
C THR A 376 -7.03 -10.24 -13.52
N THR A 377 -7.82 -9.55 -14.33
CA THR A 377 -9.26 -9.83 -14.42
C THR A 377 -9.76 -9.72 -15.84
N ASP A 378 -10.74 -10.55 -16.15
CA ASP A 378 -11.55 -10.54 -17.36
C ASP A 378 -13.04 -10.60 -16.97
N ALA A 379 -13.93 -10.85 -17.92
CA ALA A 379 -15.36 -10.98 -17.68
C ALA A 379 -15.76 -12.22 -16.84
N LYS A 380 -14.83 -13.16 -16.61
CA LYS A 380 -15.13 -14.46 -15.98
C LYS A 380 -14.38 -14.67 -14.66
N THR A 381 -13.16 -14.17 -14.57
CA THR A 381 -12.26 -14.50 -13.48
C THR A 381 -11.55 -13.26 -12.94
N LEU A 382 -11.27 -13.30 -11.64
CA LEU A 382 -10.37 -12.39 -10.95
C LEU A 382 -9.24 -13.23 -10.35
N THR A 383 -8.00 -12.99 -10.78
CA THR A 383 -6.81 -13.64 -10.24
C THR A 383 -5.94 -12.64 -9.53
N ILE A 384 -5.59 -12.92 -8.27
CA ILE A 384 -4.71 -12.10 -7.45
C ILE A 384 -3.49 -12.94 -7.09
N THR A 385 -2.32 -12.48 -7.49
CA THR A 385 -1.05 -13.18 -7.29
C THR A 385 -0.09 -12.32 -6.47
N PHE A 386 0.43 -12.85 -5.37
CA PHE A 386 1.50 -12.21 -4.61
C PHE A 386 2.86 -12.68 -5.11
N LYS A 387 3.70 -11.73 -5.44
CA LYS A 387 5.08 -11.93 -5.87
C LYS A 387 6.04 -11.25 -4.90
N THR A 388 7.04 -11.96 -4.42
CA THR A 388 8.13 -11.34 -3.65
C THR A 388 9.22 -10.83 -4.55
N ALA A 389 9.84 -9.70 -4.16
CA ALA A 389 10.94 -9.05 -4.86
C ALA A 389 12.11 -8.90 -3.89
N VAL A 390 12.88 -9.96 -3.71
CA VAL A 390 13.99 -10.02 -2.77
C VAL A 390 15.30 -10.21 -3.54
N GLN A 391 16.26 -9.33 -3.33
CA GLN A 391 17.59 -9.42 -3.97
C GLN A 391 17.53 -9.59 -5.50
N LYS A 392 16.65 -8.83 -6.18
CA LYS A 392 16.41 -8.88 -7.64
C LYS A 392 15.83 -10.22 -8.14
N GLN A 393 15.33 -11.06 -7.24
CA GLN A 393 14.60 -12.27 -7.61
C GLN A 393 13.12 -12.08 -7.34
N VAL A 394 12.33 -12.34 -8.36
CA VAL A 394 10.86 -12.29 -8.28
C VAL A 394 10.33 -13.72 -8.20
N MET A 395 9.56 -14.03 -7.16
CA MET A 395 8.97 -15.35 -6.98
C MET A 395 7.48 -15.22 -6.65
N GLN A 396 6.67 -15.99 -7.34
CA GLN A 396 5.27 -16.14 -6.97
C GLN A 396 5.19 -16.96 -5.66
N ARG A 397 4.48 -16.42 -4.66
CA ARG A 397 4.35 -17.03 -3.33
C ARG A 397 2.94 -17.47 -3.03
N ASP A 398 1.96 -16.80 -3.61
CA ASP A 398 0.55 -17.13 -3.46
C ASP A 398 -0.22 -16.68 -4.70
N SER A 399 -1.32 -17.36 -4.99
CA SER A 399 -2.25 -16.98 -6.05
C SER A 399 -3.64 -17.52 -5.77
N VAL A 400 -4.66 -16.70 -5.96
CA VAL A 400 -6.06 -17.06 -5.81
C VAL A 400 -6.85 -16.60 -7.02
N THR A 401 -7.72 -17.46 -7.54
CA THR A 401 -8.63 -17.13 -8.63
C THR A 401 -10.08 -17.30 -8.20
N VAL A 402 -10.85 -16.24 -8.36
CA VAL A 402 -12.31 -16.21 -8.11
C VAL A 402 -13.04 -16.32 -9.44
N ASP A 403 -13.98 -17.24 -9.55
CA ASP A 403 -14.96 -17.27 -10.64
C ASP A 403 -16.02 -16.19 -10.38
N LEU A 404 -16.10 -15.21 -11.26
CA LEU A 404 -17.00 -14.06 -11.09
C LEU A 404 -18.49 -14.41 -11.26
N LYS A 405 -18.80 -15.51 -11.90
CA LYS A 405 -20.20 -15.96 -12.07
C LYS A 405 -20.72 -16.64 -10.80
N THR A 406 -19.93 -17.53 -10.21
CA THR A 406 -20.33 -18.25 -9.00
C THR A 406 -19.97 -17.53 -7.71
N GLY A 407 -18.95 -16.67 -7.75
CA GLY A 407 -18.35 -16.03 -6.58
C GLY A 407 -17.59 -17.04 -5.70
N THR A 408 -17.03 -18.10 -6.30
CA THR A 408 -16.27 -19.13 -5.58
C THR A 408 -14.81 -19.15 -6.03
N ILE A 409 -13.93 -19.60 -5.16
CA ILE A 409 -12.51 -19.77 -5.48
C ILE A 409 -12.35 -21.06 -6.30
N THR A 410 -11.80 -20.93 -7.51
CA THR A 410 -11.58 -22.04 -8.44
C THR A 410 -10.13 -22.50 -8.50
N SER A 411 -9.19 -21.67 -8.12
CA SER A 411 -7.78 -22.01 -7.99
C SER A 411 -7.20 -21.33 -6.76
N ASP A 412 -6.52 -22.11 -5.96
CA ASP A 412 -5.83 -21.69 -4.74
C ASP A 412 -4.43 -22.32 -4.76
N GLN A 413 -3.44 -21.50 -5.15
CA GLN A 413 -2.05 -21.90 -5.16
C GLN A 413 -1.34 -21.25 -3.96
N SER A 414 -1.81 -21.57 -2.76
CA SER A 414 -1.03 -21.25 -1.55
C SER A 414 0.27 -22.04 -1.63
N GLY A 415 1.36 -21.34 -1.96
CA GLY A 415 2.66 -21.95 -2.09
C GLY A 415 3.00 -22.71 -0.80
N THR A 416 3.30 -24.00 -0.94
CA THR A 416 4.13 -24.66 0.07
C THR A 416 5.42 -23.83 0.13
N ALA A 417 5.52 -22.93 1.11
CA ALA A 417 6.74 -22.20 1.37
C ALA A 417 7.81 -23.25 1.60
N THR A 418 8.63 -23.52 0.59
CA THR A 418 9.93 -24.12 0.87
C THR A 418 10.63 -23.08 1.73
N THR A 419 10.69 -23.39 3.01
CA THR A 419 11.44 -22.58 3.98
C THR A 419 12.78 -22.28 3.33
N PRO A 420 13.16 -20.99 3.13
CA PRO A 420 14.49 -20.68 2.62
C PRO A 420 15.49 -21.43 3.51
N PRO A 421 16.53 -22.02 2.96
CA PRO A 421 17.54 -22.67 3.79
C PRO A 421 17.98 -21.66 4.85
N ALA A 422 18.00 -22.07 6.10
CA ALA A 422 18.41 -21.21 7.21
C ALA A 422 19.71 -20.52 6.82
N PRO A 423 19.85 -19.21 7.02
CA PRO A 423 21.08 -18.51 6.70
C PRO A 423 22.24 -19.25 7.38
N PRO A 424 23.38 -19.45 6.70
CA PRO A 424 24.50 -20.16 7.27
C PRO A 424 24.86 -19.51 8.62
N PRO A 425 25.18 -20.30 9.65
CA PRO A 425 25.47 -19.76 10.96
C PRO A 425 26.56 -18.70 10.83
N ARG A 426 26.29 -17.50 11.31
CA ARG A 426 27.25 -16.39 11.30
C ARG A 426 28.52 -16.92 11.95
N LYS A 427 29.62 -16.97 11.22
CA LYS A 427 30.95 -17.24 11.78
C LYS A 427 31.16 -16.19 12.87
N GLY A 428 31.22 -16.61 14.10
CA GLY A 428 31.51 -15.73 15.22
C GLY A 428 32.79 -14.93 14.92
N PRO A 429 32.92 -13.74 15.50
CA PRO A 429 34.12 -12.94 15.29
C PRO A 429 35.36 -13.77 15.58
N PRO A 430 36.43 -13.64 14.78
CA PRO A 430 37.66 -14.38 15.01
C PRO A 430 38.11 -14.13 16.45
N LYS A 431 38.39 -15.21 17.17
CA LYS A 431 38.92 -15.11 18.54
C LYS A 431 40.18 -14.26 18.51
N GLY A 432 40.06 -13.04 19.05
CA GLY A 432 41.14 -12.09 19.11
C GLY A 432 42.31 -12.71 19.85
N LYS A 433 43.49 -12.58 19.24
CA LYS A 433 44.75 -12.93 19.93
C LYS A 433 44.77 -12.14 21.25
N ALA A 434 45.06 -12.86 22.35
CA ALA A 434 45.14 -12.28 23.67
C ALA A 434 46.12 -11.08 23.65
N SER A 435 45.65 -9.94 24.14
CA SER A 435 46.45 -8.75 24.32
C SER A 435 47.55 -9.04 25.34
N PRO A 436 48.77 -8.56 25.13
CA PRO A 436 49.85 -8.72 26.10
C PRO A 436 49.47 -8.01 27.41
N LYS A 437 49.74 -8.69 28.54
CA LYS A 437 49.53 -8.13 29.88
C LYS A 437 50.35 -6.87 30.07
N PRO A 438 49.80 -5.80 30.67
CA PRO A 438 50.61 -4.59 30.98
C PRO A 438 51.71 -4.90 31.98
N HIS A 439 52.91 -4.48 31.68
CA HIS A 439 54.08 -4.53 32.56
C HIS A 439 53.80 -3.73 33.84
N ARG A 440 53.98 -4.36 34.98
CA ARG A 440 53.91 -3.76 36.31
C ARG A 440 55.22 -3.00 36.57
N PRO A 441 55.20 -1.72 36.92
CA PRO A 441 56.45 -1.01 37.23
C PRO A 441 57.03 -1.54 38.56
N SER A 442 58.33 -1.80 38.57
CA SER A 442 59.08 -2.19 39.70
C SER A 442 59.21 -1.08 40.71
N LYS A 443 58.96 -1.35 42.00
CA LYS A 443 59.16 -0.40 43.08
C LYS A 443 60.67 -0.19 43.26
N GLY A 444 61.14 1.04 43.02
CA GLY A 444 62.46 1.50 43.34
C GLY A 444 62.64 1.56 44.85
N LYS A 445 63.69 0.92 45.36
CA LYS A 445 64.18 1.06 46.76
C LYS A 445 64.79 2.44 46.92
N LYS A 446 64.36 3.16 47.97
CA LYS A 446 65.01 4.35 48.48
C LYS A 446 66.29 3.88 49.21
N LYS A 447 67.39 4.58 48.91
CA LYS A 447 68.46 4.90 49.86
C LYS A 447 68.40 6.38 50.13
#